data_bc6d5abed91943328f12f9abeea13e6f
#
_entry.id   bc6d5abed91943328f12f9abeea13e6f
#
_cell.length_a   1.000
_cell.length_b   1.000
_cell.length_c   1.000
_cell.angle_alpha   90.00
_cell.angle_beta   90.00
_cell.angle_gamma   90.00
#
_symmetry.space_group_name_H-M   'P 1'
#
loop_
_entity.id
_entity.type
_entity.pdbx_description
1 polymer ?
#
loop_
_entity_poly.entity_id
_entity_poly.type
_entity_poly.pdbx_seq_one_letter_code
_entity_poly.pdbx_strand_id
1 'polypeptide(L)'
;MAITEILPGIHYVGVNDRTTTRFEALWSLPTGVSYNAYLVVGEKIALIDTVEESFGSRLEANIREAIGDRRIDYLVVNHMEPDHSSSISALRRIYPELQVVGNAKTLQMLAGFYGIDAGTVEVKEGDTLDLGGKTLSFHMIPMVHWPETMVTWCAGDRTLFSGDAFGTFGALDGGITDSQVETDRYWDEMRRYYACIVGKYGGPVQKALQKVRTLPVETICSTHGPVWQRQIAKVLDIYDRLSRYEGEPGVVVAYASMYGNTEQMAERIARELASRNVGPIRVYNLSYADPSVVLRDVFRFDTLIVGGPTYNGNLFPPVAELLDRIAARGIPRRRFGWFGSFCWAGASVRLLAEFAQKMKWEPLCDPVEMKQGYSHEMCDPCATLAEAVAGCRCGK
;
A
#
# COMPACT_ATOMS: atom_id res chain seq x y z
N MET A 1 21.09 14.07 12.52
CA MET A 1 20.76 14.47 11.13
C MET A 1 20.20 15.88 11.25
N ALA A 2 20.56 16.80 10.36
CA ALA A 2 19.94 18.13 10.39
C ALA A 2 18.45 17.98 10.12
N ILE A 3 17.61 18.59 10.95
CA ILE A 3 16.16 18.63 10.76
C ILE A 3 15.86 19.32 9.43
N THR A 4 14.98 18.72 8.66
CA THR A 4 14.60 19.28 7.36
C THR A 4 13.35 20.13 7.51
N GLU A 5 13.48 21.43 7.30
CA GLU A 5 12.35 22.32 7.08
C GLU A 5 11.83 22.10 5.65
N ILE A 6 10.59 21.62 5.52
CA ILE A 6 9.95 21.34 4.23
C ILE A 6 9.43 22.65 3.61
N LEU A 7 8.79 23.46 4.43
CA LEU A 7 8.25 24.78 4.15
C LEU A 7 8.43 25.65 5.40
N PRO A 8 8.39 26.98 5.31
CA PRO A 8 8.55 27.85 6.48
C PRO A 8 7.63 27.46 7.64
N GLY A 9 8.24 27.01 8.75
CA GLY A 9 7.54 26.53 9.94
C GLY A 9 6.89 25.14 9.80
N ILE A 10 7.17 24.37 8.75
CA ILE A 10 6.80 22.96 8.65
C ILE A 10 8.08 22.10 8.61
N HIS A 11 8.31 21.32 9.65
CA HIS A 11 9.52 20.51 9.79
C HIS A 11 9.20 19.02 9.77
N TYR A 12 10.03 18.25 9.06
CA TYR A 12 10.02 16.80 9.16
C TYR A 12 10.81 16.37 10.39
N VAL A 13 10.18 15.60 11.27
CA VAL A 13 10.79 15.07 12.50
C VAL A 13 10.72 13.54 12.59
N GLY A 14 10.29 12.89 11.52
CA GLY A 14 10.16 11.43 11.43
C GLY A 14 11.49 10.69 11.46
N VAL A 15 11.42 9.38 11.30
CA VAL A 15 12.55 8.46 11.37
C VAL A 15 12.57 7.47 10.22
N ASN A 16 13.75 6.90 9.93
CA ASN A 16 13.93 5.82 8.97
C ASN A 16 14.26 4.54 9.74
N ASP A 17 13.45 3.51 9.54
CA ASP A 17 13.71 2.15 10.02
C ASP A 17 14.24 1.27 8.87
N ARG A 18 15.46 0.75 9.06
CA ARG A 18 16.13 -0.17 8.13
C ARG A 18 16.37 -1.53 8.76
N THR A 19 15.77 -1.77 9.93
CA THR A 19 16.01 -2.96 10.77
C THR A 19 14.79 -3.86 10.86
N THR A 20 13.60 -3.30 10.86
CA THR A 20 12.35 -4.08 10.82
C THR A 20 12.22 -4.79 9.48
N THR A 21 12.07 -6.09 9.54
CA THR A 21 12.03 -6.95 8.34
C THR A 21 10.63 -7.11 7.75
N ARG A 22 9.58 -6.82 8.54
CA ARG A 22 8.17 -6.96 8.11
C ARG A 22 7.30 -5.87 8.70
N PHE A 23 6.54 -5.20 7.85
CA PHE A 23 5.45 -4.30 8.22
C PHE A 23 4.22 -5.13 8.66
N GLU A 24 3.53 -4.71 9.72
CA GLU A 24 2.42 -5.49 10.33
C GLU A 24 2.79 -6.96 10.63
N ALA A 25 4.08 -7.26 10.87
CA ALA A 25 4.61 -8.63 11.00
C ALA A 25 4.31 -9.54 9.78
N LEU A 26 3.85 -9.00 8.67
CA LEU A 26 3.35 -9.72 7.49
C LEU A 26 4.11 -9.38 6.20
N TRP A 27 4.25 -8.08 5.87
CA TRP A 27 4.76 -7.62 4.58
C TRP A 27 6.24 -7.33 4.65
N SER A 28 7.04 -7.94 3.80
CA SER A 28 8.49 -7.78 3.84
C SER A 28 8.92 -6.33 3.54
N LEU A 29 9.98 -5.90 4.22
CA LEU A 29 10.58 -4.56 4.10
C LEU A 29 12.05 -4.64 3.66
N PRO A 30 12.35 -5.08 2.43
CA PRO A 30 13.73 -5.25 1.97
C PRO A 30 14.51 -3.92 1.92
N THR A 31 13.82 -2.80 1.80
CA THR A 31 14.39 -1.45 1.79
C THR A 31 14.00 -0.62 3.01
N GLY A 32 13.47 -1.28 4.06
CA GLY A 32 12.99 -0.61 5.26
C GLY A 32 11.69 0.16 5.05
N VAL A 33 11.41 1.07 5.98
CA VAL A 33 10.24 1.96 5.97
C VAL A 33 10.61 3.28 6.65
N SER A 34 9.97 4.39 6.30
CA SER A 34 10.00 5.61 7.07
C SER A 34 8.73 5.75 7.90
N TYR A 35 8.86 6.20 9.16
CA TYR A 35 7.74 6.65 9.98
C TYR A 35 7.83 8.17 10.04
N ASN A 36 6.96 8.84 9.32
CA ASN A 36 7.00 10.28 9.17
C ASN A 36 6.11 10.96 10.20
N ALA A 37 6.67 11.97 10.85
CA ALA A 37 5.96 12.88 11.72
C ALA A 37 6.38 14.31 11.39
N TYR A 38 5.50 15.28 11.63
CA TYR A 38 5.73 16.65 11.18
C TYR A 38 5.39 17.64 12.28
N LEU A 39 6.18 18.70 12.40
CA LEU A 39 5.85 19.85 13.24
C LEU A 39 5.29 20.97 12.38
N VAL A 40 4.19 21.57 12.84
CA VAL A 40 3.64 22.81 12.30
C VAL A 40 3.79 23.87 13.36
N VAL A 41 4.66 24.85 13.09
CA VAL A 41 5.12 25.86 14.04
C VAL A 41 4.47 27.20 13.73
N GLY A 42 3.60 27.62 14.63
CA GLY A 42 3.06 28.99 14.76
C GLY A 42 3.44 29.59 16.11
N GLU A 43 2.57 30.41 16.69
CA GLU A 43 2.66 30.78 18.11
C GLU A 43 2.55 29.55 19.00
N LYS A 44 1.60 28.66 18.67
CA LYS A 44 1.48 27.31 19.19
C LYS A 44 2.09 26.30 18.22
N ILE A 45 2.45 25.13 18.72
CA ILE A 45 3.08 24.07 17.93
C ILE A 45 2.19 22.84 17.93
N ALA A 46 1.91 22.33 16.73
CA ALA A 46 1.28 21.04 16.54
C ALA A 46 2.28 20.02 16.00
N LEU A 47 2.35 18.84 16.63
CA LEU A 47 2.93 17.64 16.05
C LEU A 47 1.84 16.89 15.30
N ILE A 48 2.09 16.46 14.08
CA ILE A 48 1.19 15.67 13.25
C ILE A 48 1.70 14.24 13.19
N ASP A 49 0.92 13.31 13.75
CA ASP A 49 1.24 11.91 13.96
C ASP A 49 2.54 11.67 14.76
N THR A 50 2.86 10.43 15.08
CA THR A 50 4.08 10.05 15.78
C THR A 50 4.85 8.98 15.00
N VAL A 51 5.66 8.20 15.68
CA VAL A 51 6.42 7.08 15.11
C VAL A 51 6.22 5.82 15.94
N GLU A 52 6.64 4.69 15.43
CA GLU A 52 6.67 3.41 16.14
C GLU A 52 7.48 3.54 17.46
N GLU A 53 7.05 2.84 18.51
CA GLU A 53 7.51 3.01 19.91
C GLU A 53 9.04 2.92 20.05
N SER A 54 9.70 2.00 19.36
CA SER A 54 11.15 1.81 19.45
C SER A 54 11.95 3.01 18.94
N PHE A 55 11.34 3.90 18.18
CA PHE A 55 11.93 5.13 17.66
C PHE A 55 11.50 6.39 18.43
N GLY A 56 10.71 6.27 19.50
CA GLY A 56 10.19 7.40 20.26
C GLY A 56 11.28 8.35 20.79
N SER A 57 12.41 7.83 21.29
CA SER A 57 13.54 8.65 21.73
C SER A 57 14.21 9.44 20.59
N ARG A 58 14.18 8.89 19.37
CA ARG A 58 14.72 9.60 18.20
C ARG A 58 13.74 10.69 17.75
N LEU A 59 12.44 10.43 17.78
CA LEU A 59 11.41 11.44 17.54
C LEU A 59 11.58 12.62 18.52
N GLU A 60 11.76 12.34 19.82
CA GLU A 60 11.99 13.37 20.84
C GLU A 60 13.23 14.22 20.52
N ALA A 61 14.34 13.58 20.17
CA ALA A 61 15.58 14.29 19.81
C ALA A 61 15.37 15.18 18.57
N ASN A 62 14.67 14.68 17.55
CA ASN A 62 14.34 15.43 16.34
C ASN A 62 13.44 16.64 16.66
N ILE A 63 12.45 16.46 17.53
CA ILE A 63 11.57 17.55 17.97
C ILE A 63 12.41 18.64 18.68
N ARG A 64 13.26 18.28 19.62
CA ARG A 64 14.14 19.23 20.33
C ARG A 64 15.09 19.96 19.39
N GLU A 65 15.64 19.28 18.39
CA GLU A 65 16.49 19.92 17.38
C GLU A 65 15.71 20.96 16.56
N ALA A 66 14.43 20.69 16.26
CA ALA A 66 13.60 21.57 15.45
C ALA A 66 13.10 22.82 16.21
N ILE A 67 12.68 22.66 17.47
CA ILE A 67 11.97 23.72 18.21
C ILE A 67 12.70 24.19 19.49
N GLY A 68 13.87 23.62 19.81
CA GLY A 68 14.64 23.95 21.01
C GLY A 68 13.85 23.67 22.30
N ASP A 69 13.80 24.66 23.19
CA ASP A 69 13.12 24.56 24.49
C ASP A 69 11.60 24.83 24.43
N ARG A 70 11.06 25.10 23.23
CA ARG A 70 9.62 25.28 23.06
C ARG A 70 8.89 23.95 23.32
N ARG A 71 7.62 24.06 23.71
CA ARG A 71 6.77 22.90 23.97
C ARG A 71 5.81 22.65 22.80
N ILE A 72 5.42 21.38 22.64
CA ILE A 72 4.32 21.02 21.74
C ILE A 72 3.01 21.26 22.48
N ASP A 73 2.11 22.03 21.89
CA ASP A 73 0.76 22.30 22.44
C ASP A 73 -0.24 21.23 22.04
N TYR A 74 -0.15 20.75 20.80
CA TYR A 74 -1.09 19.79 20.22
C TYR A 74 -0.37 18.63 19.55
N LEU A 75 -0.94 17.43 19.70
CA LEU A 75 -0.63 16.26 18.89
C LEU A 75 -1.89 15.92 18.08
N VAL A 76 -1.83 16.15 16.79
CA VAL A 76 -2.89 15.74 15.87
C VAL A 76 -2.65 14.31 15.43
N VAL A 77 -3.63 13.44 15.63
CA VAL A 77 -3.56 12.02 15.22
C VAL A 77 -4.48 11.81 14.04
N ASN A 78 -3.90 11.71 12.85
CA ASN A 78 -4.64 11.38 11.64
C ASN A 78 -5.04 9.90 11.60
N HIS A 79 -4.22 9.02 12.18
CA HIS A 79 -4.41 7.59 12.18
C HIS A 79 -3.88 6.93 13.46
N MET A 80 -4.65 5.96 14.00
CA MET A 80 -4.38 5.35 15.30
C MET A 80 -3.58 4.03 15.23
N GLU A 81 -3.14 3.62 14.05
CA GLU A 81 -2.28 2.44 13.96
C GLU A 81 -1.00 2.63 14.80
N PRO A 82 -0.53 1.59 15.53
CA PRO A 82 0.55 1.75 16.50
C PRO A 82 1.86 2.31 15.94
N ASP A 83 2.16 2.11 14.67
CA ASP A 83 3.37 2.66 14.03
C ASP A 83 3.34 4.20 13.87
N HIS A 84 2.15 4.82 14.08
CA HIS A 84 1.97 6.29 14.09
C HIS A 84 1.50 6.80 15.45
N SER A 85 1.10 5.92 16.36
CA SER A 85 0.46 6.34 17.61
C SER A 85 1.15 5.82 18.88
N SER A 86 2.00 4.80 18.81
CA SER A 86 2.58 4.19 20.02
C SER A 86 3.51 5.10 20.81
N SER A 87 4.07 6.15 20.21
CA SER A 87 4.88 7.15 20.93
C SER A 87 4.07 8.18 21.71
N ILE A 88 2.73 8.20 21.61
CA ILE A 88 1.84 9.19 22.28
C ILE A 88 2.06 9.22 23.80
N SER A 89 2.07 8.03 24.44
CA SER A 89 2.25 7.94 25.91
C SER A 89 3.60 8.48 26.37
N ALA A 90 4.66 8.30 25.59
CA ALA A 90 5.99 8.84 25.91
C ALA A 90 5.99 10.37 25.76
N LEU A 91 5.42 10.91 24.70
CA LEU A 91 5.32 12.35 24.47
C LEU A 91 4.52 13.06 25.57
N ARG A 92 3.42 12.48 26.05
CA ARG A 92 2.64 13.05 27.14
C ARG A 92 3.37 13.04 28.49
N ARG A 93 4.31 12.14 28.72
CA ARG A 93 5.19 12.20 29.91
C ARG A 93 6.18 13.35 29.82
N ILE A 94 6.66 13.68 28.62
CA ILE A 94 7.60 14.78 28.36
C ILE A 94 6.88 16.13 28.35
N TYR A 95 5.70 16.16 27.73
CA TYR A 95 4.85 17.35 27.60
C TYR A 95 3.50 17.11 28.29
N PRO A 96 3.39 17.26 29.63
CA PRO A 96 2.18 16.90 30.38
C PRO A 96 0.92 17.67 29.98
N GLU A 97 1.08 18.88 29.43
CA GLU A 97 -0.02 19.75 28.95
C GLU A 97 -0.41 19.51 27.48
N LEU A 98 0.31 18.61 26.81
CA LEU A 98 0.04 18.25 25.41
C LEU A 98 -1.41 17.77 25.25
N GLN A 99 -2.15 18.42 24.38
CA GLN A 99 -3.51 18.01 24.02
C GLN A 99 -3.51 17.13 22.77
N VAL A 100 -4.16 15.96 22.85
CA VAL A 100 -4.30 15.07 21.71
C VAL A 100 -5.55 15.42 20.94
N VAL A 101 -5.39 15.76 19.65
CA VAL A 101 -6.45 16.17 18.73
C VAL A 101 -6.80 15.02 17.82
N GLY A 102 -8.06 14.63 17.78
CA GLY A 102 -8.55 13.56 16.89
C GLY A 102 -10.06 13.52 16.84
N ASN A 103 -10.64 12.73 15.95
CA ASN A 103 -12.10 12.56 15.95
C ASN A 103 -12.56 11.60 17.06
N ALA A 104 -13.87 11.50 17.28
CA ALA A 104 -14.46 10.68 18.36
C ALA A 104 -13.94 9.23 18.35
N LYS A 105 -13.73 8.60 17.19
CA LYS A 105 -13.20 7.23 17.11
C LYS A 105 -11.71 7.18 17.45
N THR A 106 -10.93 8.16 17.00
CA THR A 106 -9.53 8.34 17.39
C THR A 106 -9.41 8.40 18.91
N LEU A 107 -10.24 9.23 19.58
CA LEU A 107 -10.21 9.37 21.04
C LEU A 107 -10.67 8.09 21.76
N GLN A 108 -11.65 7.38 21.20
CA GLN A 108 -12.06 6.07 21.73
C GLN A 108 -10.92 5.04 21.63
N MET A 109 -10.20 5.00 20.50
CA MET A 109 -9.05 4.10 20.32
C MET A 109 -7.88 4.52 21.21
N LEU A 110 -7.63 5.81 21.38
CA LEU A 110 -6.61 6.35 22.28
C LEU A 110 -6.83 5.87 23.73
N ALA A 111 -8.07 5.92 24.21
CA ALA A 111 -8.42 5.38 25.51
C ALA A 111 -8.23 3.84 25.57
N GLY A 112 -8.62 3.14 24.49
CA GLY A 112 -8.50 1.67 24.41
C GLY A 112 -7.06 1.16 24.34
N PHE A 113 -6.22 1.77 23.53
CA PHE A 113 -4.82 1.35 23.36
C PHE A 113 -3.90 1.83 24.48
N TYR A 114 -4.09 3.08 24.95
CA TYR A 114 -3.10 3.77 25.78
C TYR A 114 -3.66 4.22 27.13
N GLY A 115 -4.95 4.02 27.42
CA GLY A 115 -5.58 4.46 28.66
C GLY A 115 -5.64 6.00 28.81
N ILE A 116 -5.62 6.73 27.71
CA ILE A 116 -5.63 8.20 27.69
C ILE A 116 -7.05 8.67 27.36
N ASP A 117 -7.74 9.26 28.35
CA ASP A 117 -9.10 9.76 28.24
C ASP A 117 -9.25 11.26 28.58
N ALA A 118 -8.15 11.91 28.96
CA ALA A 118 -8.12 13.34 29.34
C ALA A 118 -7.02 14.09 28.58
N GLY A 119 -7.13 15.43 28.51
CA GLY A 119 -6.22 16.26 27.72
C GLY A 119 -6.38 16.01 26.21
N THR A 120 -7.63 15.92 25.76
CA THR A 120 -8.00 15.59 24.38
C THR A 120 -8.89 16.71 23.79
N VAL A 121 -8.84 16.87 22.48
CA VAL A 121 -9.69 17.75 21.70
C VAL A 121 -10.37 16.96 20.61
N GLU A 122 -11.69 16.81 20.70
CA GLU A 122 -12.48 16.18 19.64
C GLU A 122 -12.69 17.15 18.47
N VAL A 123 -12.42 16.66 17.25
CA VAL A 123 -12.65 17.40 16.00
C VAL A 123 -13.53 16.62 15.04
N LYS A 124 -14.25 17.35 14.19
CA LYS A 124 -15.17 16.84 13.18
C LYS A 124 -14.81 17.37 11.80
N GLU A 125 -15.55 16.93 10.79
CA GLU A 125 -15.39 17.38 9.41
C GLU A 125 -15.44 18.90 9.32
N GLY A 126 -14.38 19.53 8.82
CA GLY A 126 -14.28 20.95 8.61
C GLY A 126 -13.92 21.79 9.83
N ASP A 127 -13.80 21.19 11.02
CA ASP A 127 -13.31 21.90 12.21
C ASP A 127 -11.90 22.43 11.99
N THR A 128 -11.55 23.50 12.69
CA THR A 128 -10.24 24.16 12.55
C THR A 128 -9.54 24.30 13.90
N LEU A 129 -8.21 24.32 13.85
CA LEU A 129 -7.31 24.59 14.96
C LEU A 129 -6.36 25.71 14.58
N ASP A 130 -6.47 26.83 15.27
CA ASP A 130 -5.58 27.99 15.08
C ASP A 130 -4.32 27.83 15.95
N LEU A 131 -3.15 27.91 15.30
CA LEU A 131 -1.85 27.85 15.94
C LEU A 131 -1.19 29.25 16.10
N GLY A 132 -1.92 30.31 15.75
CA GLY A 132 -1.33 31.66 15.67
C GLY A 132 -0.42 31.80 14.45
N GLY A 133 -0.97 32.31 13.37
CA GLY A 133 -0.28 32.45 12.07
C GLY A 133 -0.38 31.25 11.13
N LYS A 134 -0.77 30.09 11.62
CA LYS A 134 -1.12 28.89 10.81
C LYS A 134 -2.42 28.29 11.32
N THR A 135 -3.27 27.86 10.42
CA THR A 135 -4.57 27.23 10.74
C THR A 135 -4.64 25.85 10.10
N LEU A 136 -4.93 24.86 10.91
CA LEU A 136 -5.18 23.48 10.47
C LEU A 136 -6.68 23.25 10.35
N SER A 137 -7.13 22.52 9.35
CA SER A 137 -8.50 22.00 9.25
C SER A 137 -8.50 20.49 9.04
N PHE A 138 -9.59 19.84 9.49
CA PHE A 138 -9.67 18.39 9.57
C PHE A 138 -10.72 17.83 8.61
N HIS A 139 -10.35 16.81 7.83
CA HIS A 139 -11.24 16.19 6.87
C HIS A 139 -11.26 14.68 7.06
N MET A 140 -12.45 14.11 7.30
CA MET A 140 -12.61 12.69 7.59
C MET A 140 -12.55 11.87 6.30
N ILE A 141 -11.68 10.85 6.30
CA ILE A 141 -11.53 9.88 5.20
C ILE A 141 -11.63 8.44 5.74
N PRO A 142 -12.77 8.08 6.37
CA PRO A 142 -12.92 6.80 7.05
C PRO A 142 -12.65 5.62 6.12
N MET A 143 -12.03 4.56 6.66
CA MET A 143 -11.61 3.36 5.94
C MET A 143 -10.50 3.58 4.89
N VAL A 144 -9.68 4.62 5.08
CA VAL A 144 -8.43 4.81 4.33
C VAL A 144 -7.24 4.83 5.30
N HIS A 145 -6.86 3.71 6.02
CA HIS A 145 -7.56 2.42 5.79
C HIS A 145 -8.37 1.96 7.03
N TRP A 146 -8.37 2.70 8.15
CA TRP A 146 -9.15 2.43 9.37
C TRP A 146 -10.35 3.38 9.48
N PRO A 147 -11.34 3.06 10.38
CA PRO A 147 -12.59 3.81 10.44
C PRO A 147 -12.48 5.23 11.01
N GLU A 148 -11.41 5.54 11.74
CA GLU A 148 -11.14 6.85 12.34
C GLU A 148 -10.29 7.76 11.45
N THR A 149 -9.69 7.24 10.38
CA THR A 149 -8.69 7.99 9.58
C THR A 149 -9.23 9.34 9.11
N MET A 150 -8.42 10.36 9.30
CA MET A 150 -8.66 11.72 8.81
C MET A 150 -7.38 12.26 8.14
N VAL A 151 -7.49 13.37 7.47
CA VAL A 151 -6.37 14.17 6.96
C VAL A 151 -6.42 15.55 7.56
N THR A 152 -5.26 16.17 7.73
CA THR A 152 -5.11 17.52 8.24
C THR A 152 -4.63 18.43 7.12
N TRP A 153 -5.32 19.54 6.92
CA TRP A 153 -5.04 20.51 5.86
C TRP A 153 -4.55 21.84 6.45
N CYS A 154 -3.38 22.31 6.00
CA CYS A 154 -2.86 23.64 6.30
C CYS A 154 -3.02 24.53 5.06
N ALA A 155 -4.08 25.35 5.06
CA ALA A 155 -4.49 26.13 3.89
C ALA A 155 -3.45 27.19 3.48
N GLY A 156 -2.83 27.85 4.46
CA GLY A 156 -1.83 28.91 4.21
C GLY A 156 -0.59 28.38 3.47
N ASP A 157 -0.19 27.13 3.73
CA ASP A 157 0.97 26.48 3.13
C ASP A 157 0.58 25.48 2.03
N ARG A 158 -0.70 25.34 1.69
CA ARG A 158 -1.23 24.35 0.74
C ARG A 158 -0.70 22.94 0.97
N THR A 159 -0.58 22.56 2.26
CA THR A 159 0.01 21.30 2.70
C THR A 159 -1.06 20.39 3.27
N LEU A 160 -1.10 19.15 2.74
CA LEU A 160 -1.95 18.06 3.20
C LEU A 160 -1.13 17.04 3.98
N PHE A 161 -1.42 16.88 5.26
CA PHE A 161 -0.94 15.76 6.07
C PHE A 161 -1.94 14.63 5.93
N SER A 162 -1.56 13.60 5.18
CA SER A 162 -2.51 12.63 4.62
C SER A 162 -2.64 11.34 5.42
N GLY A 163 -1.94 11.21 6.55
CA GLY A 163 -1.81 9.90 7.19
C GLY A 163 -1.21 8.90 6.20
N ASP A 164 -1.72 7.68 6.19
CA ASP A 164 -1.27 6.59 5.32
C ASP A 164 -1.61 6.76 3.84
N ALA A 165 -2.58 7.62 3.55
CA ALA A 165 -2.90 7.88 2.16
C ALA A 165 -1.67 8.47 1.43
N PHE A 166 -1.40 7.94 0.23
CA PHE A 166 -0.26 8.31 -0.60
C PHE A 166 1.11 7.86 -0.08
N GLY A 167 1.13 7.02 0.95
CA GLY A 167 2.32 6.41 1.52
C GLY A 167 2.99 5.38 0.63
N THR A 168 4.24 5.06 0.95
CA THR A 168 5.04 4.04 0.27
C THR A 168 5.84 3.23 1.27
N PHE A 169 6.13 1.97 0.99
CA PHE A 169 7.24 1.30 1.66
C PHE A 169 8.58 1.90 1.22
N GLY A 170 9.63 1.57 1.93
CA GLY A 170 10.99 2.04 1.70
C GLY A 170 11.40 3.21 2.60
N ALA A 171 12.54 3.07 3.26
CA ALA A 171 13.17 4.14 4.02
C ALA A 171 13.72 5.23 3.08
N LEU A 172 13.78 6.46 3.56
CA LEU A 172 14.30 7.60 2.79
C LEU A 172 15.83 7.63 2.77
N ASP A 173 16.44 7.89 1.62
CA ASP A 173 17.88 7.92 1.43
C ASP A 173 18.43 9.35 1.51
N GLY A 174 18.37 9.93 2.72
CA GLY A 174 18.93 11.25 3.02
C GLY A 174 18.06 12.43 2.67
N GLY A 175 17.39 12.42 1.51
CA GLY A 175 16.38 13.42 1.14
C GLY A 175 15.02 13.10 1.72
N ILE A 176 14.15 14.12 1.84
CA ILE A 176 12.79 13.98 2.38
C ILE A 176 11.74 14.20 1.29
N THR A 177 11.98 15.13 0.37
CA THR A 177 11.03 15.46 -0.69
C THR A 177 11.29 14.68 -1.97
N ASP A 178 10.28 14.54 -2.82
CA ASP A 178 10.38 13.92 -4.13
C ASP A 178 11.33 14.63 -5.12
N SER A 179 11.82 15.80 -4.76
CA SER A 179 12.89 16.50 -5.49
C SER A 179 14.31 16.14 -5.01
N GLN A 180 14.43 15.49 -3.86
CA GLN A 180 15.70 15.16 -3.21
C GLN A 180 16.02 13.66 -3.27
N VAL A 181 15.03 12.82 -3.53
CA VAL A 181 15.18 11.36 -3.62
C VAL A 181 14.99 10.87 -5.05
N GLU A 182 15.57 9.71 -5.36
CA GLU A 182 15.27 8.99 -6.60
C GLU A 182 13.87 8.36 -6.50
N THR A 183 12.90 8.94 -7.23
CA THR A 183 11.48 8.56 -7.08
C THR A 183 11.12 7.23 -7.75
N ASP A 184 11.92 6.73 -8.68
CA ASP A 184 11.54 5.58 -9.49
C ASP A 184 11.24 4.32 -8.67
N ARG A 185 12.02 4.06 -7.63
CA ARG A 185 11.76 2.92 -6.73
C ARG A 185 10.47 3.07 -5.92
N TYR A 186 10.08 4.31 -5.58
CA TYR A 186 8.90 4.55 -4.75
C TYR A 186 7.58 4.34 -5.49
N TRP A 187 7.56 4.38 -6.84
CA TRP A 187 6.34 4.12 -7.59
C TRP A 187 5.85 2.68 -7.46
N ASP A 188 6.76 1.71 -7.50
CA ASP A 188 6.41 0.32 -7.28
C ASP A 188 6.12 0.03 -5.79
N GLU A 189 6.85 0.70 -4.88
CA GLU A 189 6.59 0.62 -3.44
C GLU A 189 5.25 1.26 -3.04
N MET A 190 4.82 2.35 -3.68
CA MET A 190 3.48 2.93 -3.50
C MET A 190 2.39 1.96 -3.93
N ARG A 191 2.54 1.33 -5.10
CA ARG A 191 1.59 0.32 -5.55
C ARG A 191 1.55 -0.89 -4.63
N ARG A 192 2.72 -1.30 -4.11
CA ARG A 192 2.84 -2.41 -3.16
C ARG A 192 2.18 -2.06 -1.82
N TYR A 193 2.47 -0.88 -1.28
CA TYR A 193 1.83 -0.35 -0.08
C TYR A 193 0.31 -0.31 -0.25
N TYR A 194 -0.16 0.31 -1.33
CA TYR A 194 -1.60 0.35 -1.64
C TYR A 194 -2.23 -1.05 -1.68
N ALA A 195 -1.64 -1.99 -2.42
CA ALA A 195 -2.18 -3.34 -2.58
C ALA A 195 -2.23 -4.13 -1.26
N CYS A 196 -1.24 -3.93 -0.38
CA CYS A 196 -1.13 -4.62 0.90
C CYS A 196 -2.06 -4.02 1.96
N ILE A 197 -2.08 -2.69 2.08
CA ILE A 197 -2.67 -1.94 3.20
C ILE A 197 -4.07 -1.40 2.85
N VAL A 198 -4.17 -0.69 1.73
CA VAL A 198 -5.39 0.06 1.36
C VAL A 198 -6.31 -0.72 0.42
N GLY A 199 -5.79 -1.71 -0.27
CA GLY A 199 -6.37 -2.33 -1.47
C GLY A 199 -7.82 -2.84 -1.39
N LYS A 200 -8.31 -3.17 -0.19
CA LYS A 200 -9.71 -3.55 0.02
C LYS A 200 -10.70 -2.38 -0.11
N TYR A 201 -10.22 -1.16 0.11
CA TYR A 201 -11.07 0.01 0.38
C TYR A 201 -11.15 0.98 -0.79
N GLY A 202 -11.21 0.48 -2.03
CA GLY A 202 -11.26 1.31 -3.24
C GLY A 202 -12.38 2.37 -3.24
N GLY A 203 -13.60 2.01 -2.81
CA GLY A 203 -14.71 2.96 -2.70
C GLY A 203 -14.46 4.11 -1.70
N PRO A 204 -14.03 3.84 -0.46
CA PRO A 204 -13.56 4.86 0.47
C PRO A 204 -12.45 5.76 -0.09
N VAL A 205 -11.44 5.18 -0.77
CA VAL A 205 -10.37 5.96 -1.41
C VAL A 205 -10.90 6.90 -2.48
N GLN A 206 -11.86 6.47 -3.31
CA GLN A 206 -12.48 7.34 -4.31
C GLN A 206 -13.18 8.54 -3.66
N LYS A 207 -13.87 8.36 -2.52
CA LYS A 207 -14.48 9.45 -1.75
C LYS A 207 -13.42 10.38 -1.16
N ALA A 208 -12.32 9.83 -0.64
CA ALA A 208 -11.20 10.63 -0.15
C ALA A 208 -10.56 11.48 -1.26
N LEU A 209 -10.31 10.88 -2.44
CA LEU A 209 -9.78 11.59 -3.60
C LEU A 209 -10.71 12.73 -4.08
N GLN A 210 -12.04 12.54 -4.03
CA GLN A 210 -12.99 13.61 -4.34
C GLN A 210 -12.78 14.81 -3.41
N LYS A 211 -12.60 14.58 -2.10
CA LYS A 211 -12.31 15.67 -1.13
C LYS A 211 -10.96 16.32 -1.41
N VAL A 212 -9.89 15.53 -1.54
CA VAL A 212 -8.54 16.04 -1.79
C VAL A 212 -8.48 16.91 -3.05
N ARG A 213 -9.20 16.54 -4.11
CA ARG A 213 -9.27 17.31 -5.36
C ARG A 213 -9.96 18.68 -5.23
N THR A 214 -10.71 18.93 -4.15
CA THR A 214 -11.28 20.28 -3.88
C THR A 214 -10.29 21.22 -3.21
N LEU A 215 -9.18 20.69 -2.71
CA LEU A 215 -8.14 21.45 -2.03
C LEU A 215 -7.02 21.79 -3.03
N PRO A 216 -6.46 23.01 -3.00
CA PRO A 216 -5.34 23.40 -3.86
C PRO A 216 -4.01 22.85 -3.30
N VAL A 217 -3.86 21.50 -3.26
CA VAL A 217 -2.72 20.83 -2.66
C VAL A 217 -1.45 21.03 -3.47
N GLU A 218 -0.41 21.56 -2.84
CA GLU A 218 0.94 21.71 -3.41
C GLU A 218 1.99 20.88 -2.69
N THR A 219 1.67 20.38 -1.49
CA THR A 219 2.54 19.46 -0.71
C THR A 219 1.69 18.38 -0.06
N ILE A 220 2.08 17.12 -0.20
CA ILE A 220 1.49 15.97 0.51
C ILE A 220 2.54 15.41 1.46
N CYS A 221 2.24 15.41 2.75
CA CYS A 221 3.02 14.86 3.85
C CYS A 221 2.34 13.58 4.34
N SER A 222 2.75 12.43 3.79
CA SER A 222 2.27 11.11 4.21
C SER A 222 3.08 10.56 5.37
N THR A 223 2.53 9.59 6.10
CA THR A 223 3.21 8.91 7.23
C THR A 223 4.34 7.98 6.80
N HIS A 224 4.39 7.61 5.52
CA HIS A 224 5.44 6.77 4.94
C HIS A 224 5.91 7.29 3.59
N GLY A 225 7.21 7.13 3.32
CA GLY A 225 7.83 7.49 2.05
C GLY A 225 8.09 8.99 1.88
N PRO A 226 8.35 9.45 0.65
CA PRO A 226 8.70 10.84 0.37
C PRO A 226 7.55 11.82 0.62
N VAL A 227 7.89 13.05 0.96
CA VAL A 227 6.99 14.20 0.85
C VAL A 227 6.85 14.54 -0.63
N TRP A 228 5.61 14.59 -1.12
CA TRP A 228 5.32 14.81 -2.53
C TRP A 228 5.03 16.30 -2.80
N GLN A 229 5.79 16.90 -3.71
CA GLN A 229 5.64 18.30 -4.12
C GLN A 229 5.59 18.44 -5.65
N ARG A 230 6.48 17.75 -6.36
CA ARG A 230 6.57 17.83 -7.83
C ARG A 230 5.72 16.78 -8.54
N GLN A 231 5.49 15.65 -7.88
CA GLN A 231 4.85 14.46 -8.50
C GLN A 231 3.41 14.21 -8.03
N ILE A 232 2.75 15.22 -7.43
CA ILE A 232 1.39 15.10 -6.87
C ILE A 232 0.39 14.53 -7.88
N ALA A 233 0.41 15.03 -9.12
CA ALA A 233 -0.48 14.55 -10.17
C ALA A 233 -0.34 13.04 -10.43
N LYS A 234 0.91 12.53 -10.45
CA LYS A 234 1.20 11.10 -10.63
C LYS A 234 0.78 10.28 -9.41
N VAL A 235 0.99 10.80 -8.20
CA VAL A 235 0.54 10.19 -6.94
C VAL A 235 -0.97 10.00 -6.95
N LEU A 236 -1.72 11.06 -7.28
CA LEU A 236 -3.17 11.04 -7.35
C LEU A 236 -3.68 10.10 -8.47
N ASP A 237 -3.02 10.07 -9.63
CA ASP A 237 -3.38 9.15 -10.73
C ASP A 237 -3.20 7.68 -10.33
N ILE A 238 -2.08 7.33 -9.67
CA ILE A 238 -1.83 5.97 -9.19
C ILE A 238 -2.93 5.53 -8.21
N TYR A 239 -3.24 6.35 -7.20
CA TYR A 239 -4.28 6.03 -6.22
C TYR A 239 -5.67 5.95 -6.86
N ASP A 240 -5.98 6.84 -7.80
CA ASP A 240 -7.25 6.84 -8.54
C ASP A 240 -7.46 5.56 -9.34
N ARG A 241 -6.46 5.14 -10.11
CA ARG A 241 -6.51 3.88 -10.88
C ARG A 241 -6.60 2.65 -10.00
N LEU A 242 -5.75 2.55 -8.98
CA LEU A 242 -5.74 1.41 -8.06
C LEU A 242 -7.07 1.29 -7.31
N SER A 243 -7.66 2.39 -6.86
CA SER A 243 -8.93 2.40 -6.13
C SER A 243 -10.16 2.13 -7.01
N ARG A 244 -10.08 2.37 -8.30
CA ARG A 244 -11.05 1.90 -9.28
C ARG A 244 -10.80 0.46 -9.74
N TYR A 245 -9.72 -0.16 -9.24
CA TYR A 245 -9.23 -1.47 -9.66
C TYR A 245 -8.96 -1.53 -11.18
N GLU A 246 -8.55 -0.42 -11.76
CA GLU A 246 -8.26 -0.28 -13.18
C GLU A 246 -6.85 -0.82 -13.47
N GLY A 247 -6.80 -1.97 -14.12
CA GLY A 247 -5.54 -2.60 -14.50
C GLY A 247 -4.91 -1.96 -15.73
N GLU A 248 -3.60 -1.73 -15.68
CA GLU A 248 -2.78 -1.39 -16.85
C GLU A 248 -2.67 -2.61 -17.78
N PRO A 249 -2.52 -2.42 -19.09
CA PRO A 249 -2.20 -3.53 -19.99
C PRO A 249 -0.92 -4.25 -19.55
N GLY A 250 -1.01 -5.52 -19.17
CA GLY A 250 0.11 -6.34 -18.69
C GLY A 250 -0.36 -7.70 -18.21
N VAL A 251 0.57 -8.63 -18.04
CA VAL A 251 0.29 -10.00 -17.63
C VAL A 251 1.14 -10.39 -16.43
N VAL A 252 0.49 -10.92 -15.40
CA VAL A 252 1.14 -11.65 -14.33
C VAL A 252 0.98 -13.15 -14.59
N VAL A 253 2.07 -13.88 -14.69
CA VAL A 253 2.11 -15.35 -14.69
C VAL A 253 2.64 -15.78 -13.33
N ALA A 254 1.74 -16.24 -12.46
CA ALA A 254 2.05 -16.67 -11.11
C ALA A 254 1.92 -18.20 -11.01
N TYR A 255 2.98 -18.89 -10.71
CA TYR A 255 2.96 -20.35 -10.67
C TYR A 255 3.69 -20.90 -9.45
N ALA A 256 3.38 -22.14 -9.11
CA ALA A 256 4.22 -22.93 -8.23
C ALA A 256 4.52 -24.30 -8.88
N SER A 257 5.68 -24.85 -8.58
CA SER A 257 6.13 -26.12 -9.15
C SER A 257 6.98 -26.89 -8.13
N MET A 258 6.73 -28.21 -7.99
CA MET A 258 7.53 -29.04 -7.09
C MET A 258 8.82 -29.55 -7.75
N TYR A 259 8.73 -29.99 -9.01
CA TYR A 259 9.81 -30.68 -9.73
C TYR A 259 10.08 -30.11 -11.13
N GLY A 260 9.68 -28.85 -11.39
CA GLY A 260 9.95 -28.13 -12.64
C GLY A 260 8.96 -28.38 -13.80
N ASN A 261 8.04 -29.34 -13.71
CA ASN A 261 7.12 -29.60 -14.83
C ASN A 261 6.09 -28.49 -15.04
N THR A 262 5.44 -28.02 -13.96
CA THR A 262 4.52 -26.86 -14.03
C THR A 262 5.25 -25.55 -14.38
N GLU A 263 6.51 -25.42 -13.96
CA GLU A 263 7.38 -24.32 -14.34
C GLU A 263 7.62 -24.26 -15.85
N GLN A 264 7.87 -25.40 -16.50
CA GLN A 264 8.04 -25.45 -17.95
C GLN A 264 6.79 -24.95 -18.71
N MET A 265 5.58 -25.25 -18.18
CA MET A 265 4.33 -24.67 -18.72
C MET A 265 4.32 -23.15 -18.57
N ALA A 266 4.62 -22.62 -17.39
CA ALA A 266 4.67 -21.18 -17.12
C ALA A 266 5.67 -20.46 -18.04
N GLU A 267 6.88 -21.00 -18.17
CA GLU A 267 7.91 -20.48 -19.04
C GLU A 267 7.52 -20.54 -20.53
N ARG A 268 6.83 -21.60 -20.93
CA ARG A 268 6.30 -21.69 -22.30
C ARG A 268 5.24 -20.63 -22.54
N ILE A 269 4.27 -20.47 -21.65
CA ILE A 269 3.23 -19.45 -21.75
C ILE A 269 3.86 -18.04 -21.83
N ALA A 270 4.84 -17.74 -20.96
CA ALA A 270 5.51 -16.45 -20.97
C ALA A 270 6.24 -16.16 -22.30
N ARG A 271 6.92 -17.15 -22.86
CA ARG A 271 7.58 -17.02 -24.18
C ARG A 271 6.58 -16.83 -25.31
N GLU A 272 5.45 -17.55 -25.28
CA GLU A 272 4.38 -17.41 -26.28
C GLU A 272 3.71 -16.03 -26.21
N LEU A 273 3.52 -15.47 -25.01
CA LEU A 273 3.04 -14.11 -24.81
C LEU A 273 4.03 -13.10 -25.42
N ALA A 274 5.32 -13.24 -25.11
CA ALA A 274 6.36 -12.34 -25.62
C ALA A 274 6.47 -12.40 -27.15
N SER A 275 6.40 -13.58 -27.76
CA SER A 275 6.44 -13.75 -29.23
C SER A 275 5.27 -13.08 -29.96
N ARG A 276 4.16 -12.86 -29.25
CA ARG A 276 2.95 -12.15 -29.74
C ARG A 276 2.93 -10.67 -29.36
N ASN A 277 4.06 -10.11 -28.90
CA ASN A 277 4.19 -8.73 -28.44
C ASN A 277 3.23 -8.37 -27.29
N VAL A 278 2.84 -9.35 -26.48
CA VAL A 278 2.06 -9.12 -25.25
C VAL A 278 3.03 -8.75 -24.12
N GLY A 279 2.87 -7.59 -23.53
CA GLY A 279 3.71 -7.14 -22.43
C GLY A 279 3.18 -5.87 -21.78
N PRO A 280 3.75 -5.45 -20.66
CA PRO A 280 4.80 -6.15 -19.89
C PRO A 280 4.32 -7.48 -19.29
N ILE A 281 5.26 -8.43 -19.13
CA ILE A 281 5.02 -9.74 -18.50
C ILE A 281 5.82 -9.80 -17.21
N ARG A 282 5.19 -10.28 -16.13
CA ARG A 282 5.82 -10.60 -14.85
C ARG A 282 5.61 -12.07 -14.55
N VAL A 283 6.70 -12.81 -14.34
CA VAL A 283 6.65 -14.24 -14.03
C VAL A 283 7.11 -14.46 -12.60
N TYR A 284 6.31 -15.16 -11.80
CA TYR A 284 6.58 -15.39 -10.39
C TYR A 284 6.45 -16.87 -10.04
N ASN A 285 7.53 -17.44 -9.50
CA ASN A 285 7.47 -18.71 -8.80
C ASN A 285 7.03 -18.44 -7.35
N LEU A 286 5.79 -18.78 -7.03
CA LEU A 286 5.15 -18.49 -5.74
C LEU A 286 5.80 -19.19 -4.54
N SER A 287 6.62 -20.22 -4.77
CA SER A 287 7.38 -20.86 -3.70
C SER A 287 8.54 -20.00 -3.17
N TYR A 288 8.94 -18.96 -3.92
CA TYR A 288 10.08 -18.09 -3.59
C TYR A 288 9.77 -16.61 -3.68
N ALA A 289 8.76 -16.22 -4.47
CA ALA A 289 8.40 -14.84 -4.66
C ALA A 289 7.76 -14.24 -3.40
N ASP A 290 8.09 -12.98 -3.10
CA ASP A 290 7.42 -12.25 -2.04
C ASP A 290 5.94 -12.02 -2.41
N PRO A 291 4.98 -12.47 -1.58
CA PRO A 291 3.56 -12.33 -1.88
C PRO A 291 3.09 -10.89 -2.08
N SER A 292 3.72 -9.91 -1.41
CA SER A 292 3.38 -8.50 -1.54
C SER A 292 3.74 -7.93 -2.92
N VAL A 293 4.85 -8.41 -3.49
CA VAL A 293 5.28 -8.02 -4.85
C VAL A 293 4.34 -8.59 -5.90
N VAL A 294 3.95 -9.87 -5.74
CA VAL A 294 2.97 -10.50 -6.64
C VAL A 294 1.62 -9.78 -6.56
N LEU A 295 1.16 -9.49 -5.34
CA LEU A 295 -0.11 -8.78 -5.11
C LEU A 295 -0.10 -7.37 -5.71
N ARG A 296 1.01 -6.62 -5.58
CA ARG A 296 1.22 -5.34 -6.25
C ARG A 296 0.92 -5.44 -7.75
N ASP A 297 1.51 -6.43 -8.41
CA ASP A 297 1.40 -6.56 -9.86
C ASP A 297 0.02 -7.12 -10.29
N VAL A 298 -0.64 -7.91 -9.44
CA VAL A 298 -2.06 -8.27 -9.63
C VAL A 298 -2.97 -7.04 -9.54
N PHE A 299 -2.66 -6.07 -8.69
CA PHE A 299 -3.38 -4.79 -8.67
C PHE A 299 -3.07 -3.93 -9.89
N ARG A 300 -1.81 -3.94 -10.34
CA ARG A 300 -1.34 -3.11 -11.44
C ARG A 300 -1.83 -3.58 -12.80
N PHE A 301 -1.78 -4.88 -13.09
CA PHE A 301 -2.04 -5.41 -14.43
C PHE A 301 -3.45 -6.00 -14.58
N ASP A 302 -3.96 -5.92 -15.81
CA ASP A 302 -5.32 -6.35 -16.16
C ASP A 302 -5.49 -7.85 -16.32
N THR A 303 -4.40 -8.60 -16.48
CA THR A 303 -4.42 -10.04 -16.78
C THR A 303 -3.58 -10.83 -15.76
N LEU A 304 -4.19 -11.88 -15.19
CA LEU A 304 -3.55 -12.82 -14.29
C LEU A 304 -3.67 -14.24 -14.85
N ILE A 305 -2.54 -14.93 -14.95
CA ILE A 305 -2.47 -16.36 -15.26
C ILE A 305 -1.90 -17.07 -14.04
N VAL A 306 -2.61 -18.07 -13.51
CA VAL A 306 -2.19 -18.83 -12.33
C VAL A 306 -1.98 -20.30 -12.66
N GLY A 307 -0.88 -20.87 -12.20
CA GLY A 307 -0.60 -22.28 -12.39
C GLY A 307 -0.07 -22.99 -11.15
N GLY A 308 -0.43 -24.27 -11.01
CA GLY A 308 0.10 -25.07 -9.92
C GLY A 308 -0.24 -26.56 -10.00
N PRO A 309 0.57 -27.43 -9.35
CA PRO A 309 0.26 -28.84 -9.26
C PRO A 309 -0.88 -29.10 -8.28
N THR A 310 -1.58 -30.22 -8.51
CA THR A 310 -2.47 -30.79 -7.49
C THR A 310 -1.62 -31.35 -6.34
N TYR A 311 -1.93 -30.95 -5.10
CA TYR A 311 -1.27 -31.38 -3.89
C TYR A 311 -2.29 -31.83 -2.85
N ASN A 312 -2.22 -33.07 -2.39
CA ASN A 312 -3.17 -33.66 -1.43
C ASN A 312 -4.63 -33.48 -1.84
N GLY A 313 -4.94 -33.59 -3.15
CA GLY A 313 -6.29 -33.38 -3.67
C GLY A 313 -6.76 -31.92 -3.68
N ASN A 314 -5.88 -30.97 -3.44
CA ASN A 314 -6.15 -29.54 -3.35
C ASN A 314 -5.14 -28.71 -4.18
N LEU A 315 -5.27 -27.38 -4.10
CA LEU A 315 -4.25 -26.48 -4.62
C LEU A 315 -2.94 -26.63 -3.85
N PHE A 316 -1.83 -26.42 -4.54
CA PHE A 316 -0.54 -26.31 -3.88
C PHE A 316 -0.51 -25.08 -2.96
N PRO A 317 -0.02 -25.19 -1.71
CA PRO A 317 -0.18 -24.14 -0.70
C PRO A 317 0.21 -22.72 -1.13
N PRO A 318 1.35 -22.47 -1.82
CA PRO A 318 1.68 -21.11 -2.26
C PRO A 318 0.67 -20.51 -3.25
N VAL A 319 0.01 -21.34 -4.07
CA VAL A 319 -1.06 -20.93 -4.98
C VAL A 319 -2.31 -20.57 -4.17
N ALA A 320 -2.72 -21.41 -3.23
CA ALA A 320 -3.86 -21.16 -2.37
C ALA A 320 -3.69 -19.86 -1.57
N GLU A 321 -2.52 -19.63 -1.01
CA GLU A 321 -2.19 -18.41 -0.27
C GLU A 321 -2.35 -17.15 -1.12
N LEU A 322 -1.82 -17.13 -2.35
CA LEU A 322 -2.00 -15.99 -3.26
C LEU A 322 -3.47 -15.72 -3.54
N LEU A 323 -4.25 -16.76 -3.83
CA LEU A 323 -5.68 -16.62 -4.14
C LEU A 323 -6.47 -16.10 -2.93
N ASP A 324 -6.17 -16.54 -1.72
CA ASP A 324 -6.80 -16.04 -0.49
C ASP A 324 -6.49 -14.56 -0.26
N ARG A 325 -5.24 -14.14 -0.47
CA ARG A 325 -4.83 -12.74 -0.39
C ARG A 325 -5.57 -11.86 -1.41
N ILE A 326 -5.74 -12.34 -2.64
CA ILE A 326 -6.49 -11.66 -3.69
C ILE A 326 -7.98 -11.56 -3.31
N ALA A 327 -8.58 -12.66 -2.86
CA ALA A 327 -9.98 -12.72 -2.46
C ALA A 327 -10.30 -11.78 -1.28
N ALA A 328 -9.41 -11.69 -0.29
CA ALA A 328 -9.55 -10.80 0.86
C ALA A 328 -9.64 -9.32 0.48
N ARG A 329 -9.06 -8.91 -0.66
CA ARG A 329 -9.12 -7.55 -1.19
C ARG A 329 -10.29 -7.28 -2.11
N GLY A 330 -10.99 -8.34 -2.53
CA GLY A 330 -12.21 -8.22 -3.34
C GLY A 330 -12.00 -7.54 -4.69
N ILE A 331 -10.87 -7.81 -5.37
CA ILE A 331 -10.57 -7.21 -6.68
C ILE A 331 -11.66 -7.61 -7.68
N PRO A 332 -12.47 -6.67 -8.20
CA PRO A 332 -13.72 -7.01 -8.88
C PRO A 332 -13.55 -7.51 -10.32
N ARG A 333 -12.42 -7.23 -10.93
CA ARG A 333 -12.21 -7.49 -12.36
C ARG A 333 -10.77 -7.83 -12.67
N ARG A 334 -10.53 -8.99 -13.30
CA ARG A 334 -9.30 -9.35 -13.99
C ARG A 334 -9.64 -10.35 -15.10
N ARG A 335 -8.91 -10.32 -16.20
CA ARG A 335 -8.87 -11.42 -17.15
C ARG A 335 -8.08 -12.53 -16.51
N PHE A 336 -8.65 -13.72 -16.48
CA PHE A 336 -8.06 -14.82 -15.73
C PHE A 336 -7.83 -16.05 -16.62
N GLY A 337 -6.58 -16.49 -16.68
CA GLY A 337 -6.19 -17.75 -17.27
C GLY A 337 -5.58 -18.67 -16.22
N TRP A 338 -5.67 -19.97 -16.42
CA TRP A 338 -5.05 -20.90 -15.48
C TRP A 338 -4.59 -22.17 -16.14
N PHE A 339 -3.64 -22.81 -15.48
CA PHE A 339 -3.08 -24.10 -15.88
C PHE A 339 -2.77 -24.94 -14.65
N GLY A 340 -2.70 -26.27 -14.82
CA GLY A 340 -2.42 -27.16 -13.71
C GLY A 340 -1.72 -28.42 -14.12
N SER A 341 -1.19 -29.12 -13.13
CA SER A 341 -0.62 -30.45 -13.33
C SER A 341 -1.02 -31.42 -12.22
N PHE A 342 -0.99 -32.70 -12.55
CA PHE A 342 -1.25 -33.79 -11.60
C PHE A 342 -0.54 -35.06 -12.04
N CYS A 343 -0.37 -36.03 -11.12
CA CYS A 343 0.24 -37.33 -11.44
C CYS A 343 -0.84 -38.39 -11.67
N TRP A 344 -1.77 -38.59 -10.73
CA TRP A 344 -2.79 -39.68 -10.79
C TRP A 344 -4.24 -39.14 -10.65
N ALA A 345 -4.46 -38.03 -9.96
CA ALA A 345 -5.78 -37.41 -9.79
C ALA A 345 -5.64 -35.88 -9.80
N GLY A 346 -6.31 -35.21 -10.72
CA GLY A 346 -6.29 -33.77 -10.89
C GLY A 346 -7.34 -33.07 -10.03
N ALA A 347 -6.99 -31.93 -9.42
CA ALA A 347 -7.91 -31.06 -8.71
C ALA A 347 -7.61 -29.57 -8.95
N SER A 348 -6.36 -29.19 -9.19
CA SER A 348 -5.91 -27.78 -9.24
C SER A 348 -6.69 -26.97 -10.29
N VAL A 349 -6.87 -27.48 -11.50
CA VAL A 349 -7.58 -26.79 -12.58
C VAL A 349 -9.04 -26.50 -12.20
N ARG A 350 -9.73 -27.50 -11.62
CA ARG A 350 -11.12 -27.34 -11.13
C ARG A 350 -11.21 -26.29 -10.01
N LEU A 351 -10.30 -26.32 -9.04
CA LEU A 351 -10.30 -25.38 -7.92
C LEU A 351 -9.97 -23.94 -8.37
N LEU A 352 -9.13 -23.78 -9.37
CA LEU A 352 -8.86 -22.48 -10.00
C LEU A 352 -10.08 -21.94 -10.75
N ALA A 353 -10.85 -22.83 -11.42
CA ALA A 353 -12.13 -22.47 -12.03
C ALA A 353 -13.17 -22.01 -10.98
N GLU A 354 -13.28 -22.73 -9.87
CA GLU A 354 -14.14 -22.35 -8.73
C GLU A 354 -13.75 -20.97 -8.16
N PHE A 355 -12.44 -20.68 -8.06
CA PHE A 355 -11.96 -19.36 -7.68
C PHE A 355 -12.39 -18.27 -8.66
N ALA A 356 -12.23 -18.49 -9.98
CA ALA A 356 -12.68 -17.54 -11.01
C ALA A 356 -14.18 -17.23 -10.88
N GLN A 357 -15.01 -18.26 -10.67
CA GLN A 357 -16.45 -18.12 -10.45
C GLN A 357 -16.76 -17.31 -9.18
N LYS A 358 -16.09 -17.61 -8.06
CA LYS A 358 -16.22 -16.88 -6.79
C LYS A 358 -15.89 -15.39 -6.95
N MET A 359 -14.82 -15.09 -7.69
CA MET A 359 -14.40 -13.72 -7.95
C MET A 359 -15.19 -13.03 -9.06
N LYS A 360 -16.01 -13.77 -9.81
CA LYS A 360 -16.73 -13.31 -11.00
C LYS A 360 -15.78 -12.74 -12.07
N TRP A 361 -14.59 -13.35 -12.17
CA TRP A 361 -13.60 -12.97 -13.16
C TRP A 361 -13.86 -13.67 -14.50
N GLU A 362 -13.53 -12.99 -15.59
CA GLU A 362 -13.75 -13.50 -16.94
C GLU A 362 -12.64 -14.50 -17.32
N PRO A 363 -12.96 -15.77 -17.61
CA PRO A 363 -12.00 -16.73 -18.16
C PRO A 363 -11.49 -16.29 -19.52
N LEU A 364 -10.19 -16.43 -19.75
CA LEU A 364 -9.57 -16.13 -21.06
C LEU A 364 -9.89 -17.19 -22.11
N CYS A 365 -9.79 -18.45 -21.71
CA CYS A 365 -10.08 -19.64 -22.53
C CYS A 365 -10.23 -20.87 -21.61
N ASP A 366 -10.37 -22.05 -22.20
CA ASP A 366 -10.30 -23.30 -21.49
C ASP A 366 -8.91 -23.47 -20.82
N PRO A 367 -8.88 -24.06 -19.62
CA PRO A 367 -7.63 -24.23 -18.88
C PRO A 367 -6.68 -25.24 -19.52
N VAL A 368 -5.38 -25.11 -19.25
CA VAL A 368 -4.38 -26.07 -19.65
C VAL A 368 -4.10 -27.04 -18.51
N GLU A 369 -4.33 -28.33 -18.72
CA GLU A 369 -4.03 -29.36 -17.72
C GLU A 369 -3.03 -30.39 -18.25
N MET A 370 -2.02 -30.68 -17.43
CA MET A 370 -0.96 -31.63 -17.76
C MET A 370 -0.98 -32.82 -16.80
N LYS A 371 -0.94 -34.02 -17.35
CA LYS A 371 -0.73 -35.23 -16.58
C LYS A 371 0.75 -35.62 -16.59
N GLN A 372 1.35 -35.78 -15.38
CA GLN A 372 2.74 -36.24 -15.20
C GLN A 372 3.77 -35.21 -15.69
N GLY A 373 4.65 -35.60 -16.61
CA GLY A 373 5.79 -34.81 -17.07
C GLY A 373 5.47 -33.88 -18.24
N TYR A 374 6.19 -32.78 -18.33
CA TYR A 374 6.09 -31.86 -19.46
C TYR A 374 6.64 -32.53 -20.74
N SER A 375 5.86 -32.45 -21.81
CA SER A 375 6.23 -32.98 -23.15
C SER A 375 5.96 -31.93 -24.22
N HIS A 376 6.40 -32.22 -25.44
CA HIS A 376 6.15 -31.35 -26.61
C HIS A 376 4.66 -31.14 -26.89
N GLU A 377 3.81 -32.10 -26.53
CA GLU A 377 2.34 -32.02 -26.68
C GLU A 377 1.74 -30.85 -25.88
N MET A 378 2.42 -30.38 -24.84
CA MET A 378 1.98 -29.23 -24.04
C MET A 378 2.25 -27.88 -24.70
N CYS A 379 3.00 -27.84 -25.81
CA CYS A 379 3.33 -26.59 -26.52
C CYS A 379 2.10 -25.90 -27.06
N ASP A 380 1.21 -26.63 -27.75
CA ASP A 380 0.02 -26.05 -28.39
C ASP A 380 -1.03 -25.57 -27.35
N PRO A 381 -1.38 -26.31 -26.30
CA PRO A 381 -2.26 -25.81 -25.25
C PRO A 381 -1.72 -24.54 -24.57
N CYS A 382 -0.42 -24.48 -24.27
CA CYS A 382 0.21 -23.28 -23.71
C CYS A 382 0.18 -22.09 -24.68
N ALA A 383 0.39 -22.34 -25.98
CA ALA A 383 0.28 -21.32 -27.03
C ALA A 383 -1.17 -20.79 -27.15
N THR A 384 -2.18 -21.66 -27.09
CA THR A 384 -3.60 -21.28 -27.13
C THR A 384 -3.96 -20.33 -25.99
N LEU A 385 -3.48 -20.56 -24.76
CA LEU A 385 -3.69 -19.65 -23.65
C LEU A 385 -3.06 -18.28 -23.92
N ALA A 386 -1.85 -18.23 -24.47
CA ALA A 386 -1.20 -16.98 -24.83
C ALA A 386 -1.92 -16.24 -25.97
N GLU A 387 -2.46 -16.95 -26.95
CA GLU A 387 -3.27 -16.41 -28.03
C GLU A 387 -4.57 -15.77 -27.54
N ALA A 388 -5.24 -16.39 -26.59
CA ALA A 388 -6.43 -15.84 -25.94
C ALA A 388 -6.13 -14.48 -25.28
N VAL A 389 -4.97 -14.34 -24.61
CA VAL A 389 -4.53 -13.04 -24.06
C VAL A 389 -4.28 -12.01 -25.17
N ALA A 390 -3.60 -12.40 -26.24
CA ALA A 390 -3.28 -11.52 -27.37
C ALA A 390 -4.56 -11.06 -28.09
N GLY A 391 -5.49 -11.97 -28.35
CA GLY A 391 -6.77 -11.69 -29.00
C GLY A 391 -7.64 -10.70 -28.22
N CYS A 392 -7.66 -10.79 -26.90
CA CYS A 392 -8.38 -9.83 -26.05
C CYS A 392 -7.79 -8.40 -26.08
N ARG A 393 -6.59 -8.21 -26.61
CA ARG A 393 -5.91 -6.90 -26.72
C ARG A 393 -6.05 -6.27 -28.09
N CYS A 394 -6.23 -7.06 -29.14
CA CYS A 394 -6.40 -6.55 -30.51
C CYS A 394 -7.81 -6.00 -30.77
N GLY A 395 -8.77 -6.20 -29.88
CA GLY A 395 -10.17 -5.78 -30.03
C GLY A 395 -10.52 -4.44 -29.32
N LYS A 396 -9.53 -3.64 -28.94
CA LYS A 396 -9.75 -2.32 -28.33
C LYS A 396 -9.20 -1.19 -29.18
#